data_6150d6692bb21a5299d33212ad4695b1
#
_entry.id   6150d6692bb21a5299d33212ad4695b1
#
_cell.length_a   1.000
_cell.length_b   1.000
_cell.length_c   1.000
_cell.angle_alpha   90.00
_cell.angle_beta   90.00
_cell.angle_gamma   90.00
#
_symmetry.space_group_name_H-M   'P 1'
#
loop_
_entity.id
_entity.type
_entity.pdbx_description
1 polymer ?
#
loop_
_entity_poly.entity_id
_entity_poly.type
_entity_poly.pdbx_seq_one_letter_code
_entity_poly.pdbx_strand_id
1 'polypeptide(L)'
;AKRGDDAFVIQRKPEHVQRALWMRVSDSDSIPTDMLALSRRWRGPPWAGNPQSAWNYENRMWVCNTSEPSSLVWDQNKIHIDDWSSYNMLMPKQRQKPVSDIRVSATITPESEKITASFTLQAIGHQFQWLLSNDSSSLVVRTLSGELVQKVEFDCTCFENNIPTRV
;
A
#
# COMPACT_ATOMS: atom_id res chain seq x y z
N ALA A 1 36.35 0.41 33.20
CA ALA A 1 35.00 -0.03 32.87
C ALA A 1 35.01 -0.58 31.45
N LYS A 2 34.89 -1.90 31.30
CA LYS A 2 34.70 -2.54 29.97
C LYS A 2 33.30 -2.19 29.50
N ARG A 3 33.16 -1.38 28.45
CA ARG A 3 31.94 -1.31 27.65
C ARG A 3 31.81 -2.64 26.95
N GLY A 4 30.88 -3.46 27.35
CA GLY A 4 30.47 -4.63 26.58
C GLY A 4 29.89 -4.17 25.26
N ASP A 5 30.20 -4.90 24.18
CA ASP A 5 29.55 -4.79 22.87
C ASP A 5 28.11 -5.32 22.97
N ASP A 6 27.27 -4.67 23.80
CA ASP A 6 25.84 -4.93 23.77
C ASP A 6 25.28 -4.20 22.55
N ALA A 7 25.18 -4.93 21.46
CA ALA A 7 24.49 -4.46 20.27
C ALA A 7 23.10 -3.97 20.66
N PHE A 8 22.76 -2.73 20.33
CA PHE A 8 21.41 -2.21 20.52
C PHE A 8 20.42 -3.08 19.76
N VAL A 9 19.58 -3.81 20.46
CA VAL A 9 18.49 -4.57 19.84
C VAL A 9 17.30 -3.67 19.72
N ILE A 10 16.86 -3.43 18.48
CA ILE A 10 15.64 -2.67 18.22
C ILE A 10 14.45 -3.51 18.71
N GLN A 11 13.85 -3.05 19.80
CA GLN A 11 12.62 -3.64 20.33
C GLN A 11 11.44 -3.15 19.48
N ARG A 12 10.82 -4.04 18.73
CA ARG A 12 9.59 -3.72 18.00
C ARG A 12 8.43 -3.66 18.99
N LYS A 13 7.56 -2.67 18.80
CA LYS A 13 6.31 -2.59 19.57
C LYS A 13 5.46 -3.84 19.31
N PRO A 14 4.78 -4.39 20.30
CA PRO A 14 3.83 -5.48 20.09
C PRO A 14 2.76 -5.12 19.04
N GLU A 15 2.26 -6.10 18.32
CA GLU A 15 1.35 -5.88 17.19
C GLU A 15 0.11 -5.03 17.55
N HIS A 16 -0.49 -5.29 18.72
CA HIS A 16 -1.65 -4.53 19.18
C HIS A 16 -1.34 -3.04 19.40
N VAL A 17 -0.12 -2.72 19.88
CA VAL A 17 0.34 -1.33 20.05
C VAL A 17 0.61 -0.70 18.70
N GLN A 18 1.22 -1.41 17.76
CA GLN A 18 1.42 -0.94 16.40
C GLN A 18 0.07 -0.61 15.76
N ARG A 19 -0.90 -1.50 15.85
CA ARG A 19 -2.26 -1.28 15.30
C ARG A 19 -2.94 -0.04 15.88
N ALA A 20 -2.77 0.23 17.16
CA ALA A 20 -3.36 1.39 17.82
C ALA A 20 -2.71 2.73 17.41
N LEU A 21 -1.46 2.70 16.95
CA LEU A 21 -0.72 3.89 16.54
C LEU A 21 -0.84 4.21 15.04
N TRP A 22 -1.44 3.31 14.25
CA TRP A 22 -1.56 3.52 12.81
C TRP A 22 -2.61 4.59 12.50
N MET A 23 -2.16 5.65 11.88
CA MET A 23 -3.05 6.68 11.36
C MET A 23 -3.53 6.31 9.97
N ARG A 24 -4.84 6.35 9.76
CA ARG A 24 -5.43 6.15 8.44
C ARG A 24 -5.21 7.40 7.59
N VAL A 25 -4.52 7.25 6.47
CA VAL A 25 -4.26 8.35 5.54
C VAL A 25 -5.31 8.40 4.44
N SER A 26 -5.73 7.25 3.93
CA SER A 26 -6.76 7.14 2.89
C SER A 26 -7.56 5.86 3.04
N ASP A 27 -8.85 5.95 2.72
CA ASP A 27 -9.78 4.83 2.74
C ASP A 27 -10.84 5.05 1.66
N SER A 28 -11.02 4.07 0.78
CA SER A 28 -12.04 4.13 -0.27
C SER A 28 -13.45 3.88 0.24
N ASP A 29 -13.61 3.16 1.36
CA ASP A 29 -14.91 2.81 1.90
C ASP A 29 -15.59 3.98 2.63
N SER A 30 -14.79 4.89 3.16
CA SER A 30 -15.29 6.00 4.00
C SER A 30 -14.75 7.34 3.53
N ILE A 31 -15.38 7.92 2.53
CA ILE A 31 -15.08 9.28 2.08
C ILE A 31 -15.83 10.26 2.99
N PRO A 32 -15.14 11.17 3.70
CA PRO A 32 -15.80 12.15 4.55
C PRO A 32 -16.73 13.05 3.75
N THR A 33 -18.02 13.10 4.12
CA THR A 33 -19.00 14.00 3.49
C THR A 33 -18.75 15.46 3.86
N ASP A 34 -18.19 15.70 5.04
CA ASP A 34 -17.90 17.05 5.57
C ASP A 34 -16.80 17.80 4.82
N MET A 35 -16.00 17.10 4.01
CA MET A 35 -15.00 17.75 3.16
C MET A 35 -15.59 18.70 2.12
N LEU A 36 -16.84 18.49 1.73
CA LEU A 36 -17.58 19.41 0.85
C LEU A 36 -17.99 20.69 1.61
N ALA A 37 -18.39 20.57 2.87
CA ALA A 37 -18.76 21.70 3.72
C ALA A 37 -17.58 22.59 4.09
N LEU A 38 -16.36 22.01 4.19
CA LEU A 38 -15.14 22.74 4.51
C LEU A 38 -14.49 23.43 3.30
N SER A 39 -15.16 23.49 2.15
CA SER A 39 -14.63 24.08 0.90
C SER A 39 -13.32 23.42 0.41
N ARG A 40 -12.91 22.32 1.00
CA ARG A 40 -11.73 21.56 0.59
C ARG A 40 -12.17 20.54 -0.45
N ARG A 41 -11.80 20.77 -1.69
CA ARG A 41 -12.14 19.86 -2.79
C ARG A 41 -11.39 18.55 -2.62
N TRP A 42 -12.11 17.47 -2.39
CA TRP A 42 -11.57 16.13 -2.55
C TRP A 42 -11.25 15.90 -4.04
N ARG A 43 -10.02 15.52 -4.35
CA ARG A 43 -9.54 15.34 -5.72
C ARG A 43 -9.66 13.91 -6.23
N GLY A 44 -10.52 13.11 -5.61
CA GLY A 44 -10.64 11.69 -5.93
C GLY A 44 -9.65 10.82 -5.14
N PRO A 45 -9.66 9.51 -5.38
CA PRO A 45 -8.73 8.60 -4.72
C PRO A 45 -7.28 8.95 -5.06
N PRO A 46 -6.34 8.71 -4.14
CA PRO A 46 -4.92 9.01 -4.37
C PRO A 46 -4.22 8.07 -5.33
N TRP A 47 -4.92 7.06 -5.81
CA TRP A 47 -4.40 6.10 -6.77
C TRP A 47 -4.60 6.57 -8.21
N ALA A 48 -3.70 6.18 -9.09
CA ALA A 48 -3.79 6.40 -10.53
C ALA A 48 -3.47 5.12 -11.28
N GLY A 49 -4.26 4.80 -12.30
CA GLY A 49 -4.02 3.64 -13.17
C GLY A 49 -2.83 3.85 -14.10
N ASN A 50 -2.03 2.83 -14.31
CA ASN A 50 -0.94 2.82 -15.29
C ASN A 50 -0.94 1.48 -16.06
N PRO A 51 -1.29 1.47 -17.37
CA PRO A 51 -1.84 2.61 -18.10
C PRO A 51 -3.22 3.04 -17.55
N GLN A 52 -3.57 4.31 -17.69
CA GLN A 52 -4.82 4.85 -17.17
C GLN A 52 -6.05 4.17 -17.79
N SER A 53 -5.98 3.77 -19.06
CA SER A 53 -7.05 3.08 -19.78
C SER A 53 -7.37 1.69 -19.24
N ALA A 54 -6.47 1.07 -18.48
CA ALA A 54 -6.66 -0.26 -17.90
C ALA A 54 -7.52 -0.25 -16.63
N TRP A 55 -7.78 0.91 -16.05
CA TRP A 55 -8.40 1.03 -14.75
C TRP A 55 -9.55 2.04 -14.74
N ASN A 56 -10.70 1.60 -14.23
CA ASN A 56 -11.83 2.47 -13.96
C ASN A 56 -12.08 2.56 -12.45
N TYR A 57 -12.47 3.75 -11.99
CA TYR A 57 -12.87 3.96 -10.61
C TYR A 57 -14.38 4.18 -10.55
N GLU A 58 -15.10 3.17 -10.08
CA GLU A 58 -16.56 3.15 -10.03
C GLU A 58 -17.02 2.62 -8.68
N ASN A 59 -18.08 3.22 -8.12
CA ASN A 59 -18.65 2.77 -6.85
C ASN A 59 -17.62 2.61 -5.71
N ARG A 60 -16.61 3.49 -5.65
CA ARG A 60 -15.49 3.46 -4.69
C ARG A 60 -14.54 2.28 -4.86
N MET A 61 -14.64 1.56 -5.96
CA MET A 61 -13.78 0.43 -6.32
C MET A 61 -12.96 0.74 -7.57
N TRP A 62 -11.80 0.15 -7.64
CA TRP A 62 -10.99 0.13 -8.84
C TRP A 62 -11.26 -1.16 -9.60
N VAL A 63 -11.65 -1.04 -10.86
CA VAL A 63 -11.88 -2.18 -11.76
C VAL A 63 -10.78 -2.20 -12.80
N CYS A 64 -10.09 -3.34 -12.88
CA CYS A 64 -9.08 -3.59 -13.91
C CYS A 64 -9.73 -4.24 -15.13
N ASN A 65 -9.66 -3.58 -16.28
CA ASN A 65 -10.31 -4.02 -17.52
C ASN A 65 -9.30 -4.50 -18.59
N THR A 66 -8.20 -5.05 -18.16
CA THR A 66 -7.18 -5.57 -19.08
C THR A 66 -6.57 -6.87 -18.56
N SER A 67 -6.19 -7.75 -19.48
CA SER A 67 -5.35 -8.93 -19.19
C SER A 67 -3.86 -8.61 -19.21
N GLU A 68 -3.48 -7.43 -19.72
CA GLU A 68 -2.10 -7.01 -19.76
C GLU A 68 -1.62 -6.51 -18.39
N PRO A 69 -0.32 -6.59 -18.10
CA PRO A 69 0.23 -6.07 -16.87
C PRO A 69 -0.12 -4.59 -16.67
N SER A 70 -0.74 -4.29 -15.55
CA SER A 70 -1.17 -2.93 -15.21
C SER A 70 -1.01 -2.69 -13.72
N SER A 71 -1.01 -1.43 -13.30
CA SER A 71 -0.80 -1.08 -11.89
C SER A 71 -1.65 0.10 -11.43
N LEU A 72 -1.96 0.12 -10.15
CA LEU A 72 -2.41 1.33 -9.45
C LEU A 72 -1.22 1.93 -8.71
N VAL A 73 -0.93 3.18 -8.96
CA VAL A 73 0.19 3.91 -8.37
C VAL A 73 -0.34 4.98 -7.45
N TRP A 74 0.24 5.09 -6.25
CA TRP A 74 -0.09 6.18 -5.34
C TRP A 74 0.41 7.52 -5.86
N ASP A 75 -0.49 8.47 -6.01
CA ASP A 75 -0.16 9.83 -6.48
C ASP A 75 0.21 10.72 -5.30
N GLN A 76 1.51 10.87 -5.07
CA GLN A 76 2.07 11.75 -4.06
C GLN A 76 1.71 13.23 -4.26
N ASN A 77 1.27 13.63 -5.45
CA ASN A 77 0.81 15.00 -5.69
C ASN A 77 -0.63 15.23 -5.21
N LYS A 78 -1.39 14.17 -5.05
CA LYS A 78 -2.74 14.25 -4.48
C LYS A 78 -2.70 14.17 -2.97
N ILE A 79 -2.11 13.13 -2.43
CA ILE A 79 -1.97 12.92 -0.97
C ILE A 79 -0.53 12.49 -0.69
N HIS A 80 0.17 13.27 0.12
CA HIS A 80 1.49 12.89 0.61
C HIS A 80 1.37 11.90 1.76
N ILE A 81 2.29 10.95 1.84
CA ILE A 81 2.44 10.07 2.98
C ILE A 81 3.62 10.58 3.80
N ASP A 82 3.33 11.36 4.82
CA ASP A 82 4.30 11.99 5.71
C ASP A 82 3.79 12.04 7.16
N ASP A 83 4.57 12.58 8.07
CA ASP A 83 4.23 12.69 9.49
C ASP A 83 3.11 13.70 9.79
N TRP A 84 2.64 14.44 8.79
CA TRP A 84 1.55 15.42 8.87
C TRP A 84 0.29 15.00 8.10
N SER A 85 0.34 13.87 7.44
CA SER A 85 -0.80 13.37 6.68
C SER A 85 -1.98 13.10 7.60
N SER A 86 -3.13 13.64 7.24
CA SER A 86 -4.39 13.36 7.91
C SER A 86 -5.37 12.68 6.98
N TYR A 87 -6.35 12.02 7.58
CA TYR A 87 -7.32 11.19 6.88
C TYR A 87 -8.02 11.93 5.74
N ASN A 88 -7.84 11.43 4.52
CA ASN A 88 -8.42 11.94 3.28
C ASN A 88 -8.30 13.47 3.08
N MET A 89 -7.30 14.09 3.66
CA MET A 89 -7.11 15.55 3.57
C MET A 89 -6.02 15.91 2.58
N LEU A 90 -6.29 16.95 1.81
CA LEU A 90 -5.27 17.65 1.02
C LEU A 90 -4.51 18.60 1.95
N MET A 91 -3.28 18.26 2.24
CA MET A 91 -2.41 19.14 3.01
C MET A 91 -1.51 19.97 2.08
N PRO A 92 -1.27 21.26 2.38
CA PRO A 92 -0.28 22.02 1.65
C PRO A 92 1.11 21.41 1.83
N LYS A 93 1.95 21.49 0.79
CA LYS A 93 3.33 21.02 0.77
C LYS A 93 4.21 21.81 1.76
N GLN A 94 4.10 21.57 3.06
CA GLN A 94 4.95 22.20 4.05
C GLN A 94 5.73 21.14 4.82
N ARG A 95 7.07 21.24 4.73
CA ARG A 95 8.05 20.51 5.56
C ARG A 95 7.74 19.02 5.76
N GLN A 96 7.55 18.31 4.66
CA GLN A 96 7.23 16.89 4.68
C GLN A 96 8.41 16.08 5.19
N LYS A 97 8.18 15.29 6.20
CA LYS A 97 9.09 14.25 6.64
C LYS A 97 8.50 12.91 6.22
N PRO A 98 9.09 12.22 5.24
CA PRO A 98 8.60 10.94 4.80
C PRO A 98 8.61 9.95 5.96
N VAL A 99 7.55 9.17 6.09
CA VAL A 99 7.47 8.05 7.04
C VAL A 99 7.86 6.76 6.35
N SER A 100 8.51 5.86 7.09
CA SER A 100 8.92 4.56 6.59
C SER A 100 7.97 3.43 7.00
N ASP A 101 7.16 3.65 8.04
CA ASP A 101 6.20 2.69 8.52
C ASP A 101 4.88 2.89 7.80
N ILE A 102 4.68 2.16 6.70
CA ILE A 102 3.48 2.25 5.85
C ILE A 102 2.78 0.91 5.83
N ARG A 103 1.46 0.95 5.92
CA ARG A 103 0.61 -0.21 5.69
C ARG A 103 -0.35 0.07 4.54
N VAL A 104 -0.42 -0.85 3.61
CA VAL A 104 -1.44 -0.90 2.56
C VAL A 104 -2.28 -2.15 2.80
N SER A 105 -3.57 -2.04 2.62
CA SER A 105 -4.47 -3.19 2.57
C SER A 105 -5.50 -2.97 1.47
N ALA A 106 -5.89 -4.05 0.81
CA ALA A 106 -6.91 -4.02 -0.22
C ALA A 106 -7.78 -5.28 -0.13
N THR A 107 -8.98 -5.19 -0.67
CA THR A 107 -9.79 -6.36 -0.98
C THR A 107 -9.77 -6.54 -2.49
N ILE A 108 -9.37 -7.71 -2.94
CA ILE A 108 -9.28 -8.07 -4.36
C ILE A 108 -10.34 -9.13 -4.63
N THR A 109 -11.20 -8.88 -5.62
CA THR A 109 -12.15 -9.86 -6.13
C THR A 109 -11.73 -10.27 -7.53
N PRO A 110 -11.16 -11.46 -7.72
CA PRO A 110 -10.80 -11.94 -9.05
C PRO A 110 -12.03 -12.27 -9.87
N GLU A 111 -12.08 -11.83 -11.13
CA GLU A 111 -13.11 -12.19 -12.09
C GLU A 111 -12.60 -13.24 -13.09
N SER A 112 -11.36 -13.69 -12.96
CA SER A 112 -10.75 -14.73 -13.79
C SER A 112 -10.18 -15.85 -12.92
N GLU A 113 -10.10 -17.04 -13.49
CA GLU A 113 -9.58 -18.24 -12.80
C GLU A 113 -8.09 -18.12 -12.44
N LYS A 114 -7.34 -17.30 -13.17
CA LYS A 114 -5.91 -17.08 -12.92
C LYS A 114 -5.64 -15.60 -12.78
N ILE A 115 -5.16 -15.22 -11.63
CA ILE A 115 -4.76 -13.86 -11.32
C ILE A 115 -3.38 -13.85 -10.66
N THR A 116 -2.61 -12.85 -11.00
CA THR A 116 -1.41 -12.48 -10.25
C THR A 116 -1.53 -11.03 -9.84
N ALA A 117 -1.42 -10.78 -8.55
CA ALA A 117 -1.40 -9.43 -7.99
C ALA A 117 -0.08 -9.17 -7.28
N SER A 118 0.35 -7.93 -7.23
CA SER A 118 1.52 -7.55 -6.43
C SER A 118 1.29 -6.23 -5.72
N PHE A 119 1.83 -6.15 -4.51
CA PHE A 119 1.94 -4.91 -3.74
C PHE A 119 3.41 -4.53 -3.68
N THR A 120 3.71 -3.33 -4.15
CA THR A 120 5.08 -2.83 -4.14
C THR A 120 5.16 -1.58 -3.28
N LEU A 121 6.08 -1.57 -2.33
CA LEU A 121 6.38 -0.46 -1.46
C LEU A 121 7.86 -0.12 -1.56
N GLN A 122 8.17 1.17 -1.67
CA GLN A 122 9.55 1.64 -1.59
C GLN A 122 9.74 2.42 -0.29
N ALA A 123 10.63 1.94 0.56
CA ALA A 123 10.97 2.57 1.84
C ALA A 123 12.41 2.24 2.24
N ILE A 124 13.08 3.14 2.93
CA ILE A 124 14.40 2.95 3.55
C ILE A 124 15.43 2.40 2.55
N GLY A 125 15.45 2.92 1.33
CA GLY A 125 16.43 2.50 0.30
C GLY A 125 16.16 1.12 -0.31
N HIS A 126 15.03 0.50 -0.03
CA HIS A 126 14.64 -0.81 -0.52
C HIS A 126 13.28 -0.78 -1.21
N GLN A 127 13.07 -1.77 -2.06
CA GLN A 127 11.78 -2.11 -2.65
C GLN A 127 11.31 -3.43 -2.06
N PHE A 128 10.14 -3.40 -1.45
CA PHE A 128 9.43 -4.55 -0.91
C PHE A 128 8.31 -4.89 -1.88
N GLN A 129 8.31 -6.09 -2.42
CA GLN A 129 7.28 -6.56 -3.35
C GLN A 129 6.67 -7.84 -2.81
N TRP A 130 5.37 -7.79 -2.53
CA TRP A 130 4.59 -8.98 -2.19
C TRP A 130 3.84 -9.44 -3.44
N LEU A 131 4.21 -10.60 -3.93
CA LEU A 131 3.61 -11.27 -5.09
C LEU A 131 2.60 -12.29 -4.59
N LEU A 132 1.40 -12.27 -5.16
CA LEU A 132 0.29 -13.15 -4.83
C LEU A 132 -0.23 -13.79 -6.10
N SER A 133 -0.42 -15.08 -6.10
CA SER A 133 -1.09 -15.84 -7.15
C SER A 133 -2.15 -16.75 -6.54
N ASN A 134 -2.82 -17.54 -7.36
CA ASN A 134 -3.78 -18.51 -6.85
C ASN A 134 -3.13 -19.55 -5.92
N ASP A 135 -1.90 -19.95 -6.22
CA ASP A 135 -1.27 -21.13 -5.62
C ASP A 135 -0.11 -20.75 -4.68
N SER A 136 0.40 -19.52 -4.76
CA SER A 136 1.61 -19.16 -4.03
C SER A 136 1.65 -17.68 -3.67
N SER A 137 2.44 -17.40 -2.66
CA SER A 137 2.78 -16.04 -2.24
C SER A 137 4.29 -15.92 -2.04
N SER A 138 4.87 -14.80 -2.42
CA SER A 138 6.27 -14.53 -2.14
C SER A 138 6.52 -13.08 -1.78
N LEU A 139 7.40 -12.89 -0.80
CA LEU A 139 7.94 -11.57 -0.46
C LEU A 139 9.35 -11.44 -1.03
N VAL A 140 9.55 -10.44 -1.86
CA VAL A 140 10.85 -10.13 -2.49
C VAL A 140 11.30 -8.76 -2.00
N VAL A 141 12.52 -8.70 -1.49
CA VAL A 141 13.16 -7.44 -1.08
C VAL A 141 14.34 -7.19 -2.00
N ARG A 142 14.38 -6.00 -2.59
CA ARG A 142 15.46 -5.55 -3.47
C ARG A 142 16.00 -4.21 -3.00
N THR A 143 17.25 -3.92 -3.35
CA THR A 143 17.77 -2.55 -3.31
C THR A 143 17.07 -1.70 -4.37
N LEU A 144 17.17 -0.37 -4.29
CA LEU A 144 16.66 0.51 -5.36
C LEU A 144 17.42 0.35 -6.70
N SER A 145 18.64 -0.22 -6.66
CA SER A 145 19.38 -0.60 -7.86
C SER A 145 18.92 -1.93 -8.47
N GLY A 146 17.97 -2.63 -7.83
CA GLY A 146 17.39 -3.89 -8.32
C GLY A 146 18.07 -5.17 -7.81
N GLU A 147 19.13 -5.06 -7.00
CA GLU A 147 19.82 -6.22 -6.41
C GLU A 147 18.90 -6.95 -5.42
N LEU A 148 18.83 -8.28 -5.53
CA LEU A 148 18.06 -9.12 -4.63
C LEU A 148 18.71 -9.17 -3.25
N VAL A 149 17.97 -8.73 -2.23
CA VAL A 149 18.39 -8.80 -0.82
C VAL A 149 17.84 -10.05 -0.15
N GLN A 150 16.54 -10.31 -0.36
CA GLN A 150 15.87 -11.44 0.27
C GLN A 150 14.65 -11.88 -0.57
N LYS A 151 14.38 -13.17 -0.57
CA LYS A 151 13.13 -13.75 -1.09
C LYS A 151 12.64 -14.79 -0.11
N VAL A 152 11.34 -14.75 0.20
CA VAL A 152 10.65 -15.75 1.02
C VAL A 152 9.42 -16.19 0.26
N GLU A 153 9.20 -17.49 0.17
CA GLU A 153 8.05 -18.09 -0.51
C GLU A 153 7.14 -18.77 0.51
N PHE A 154 5.85 -18.72 0.25
CA PHE A 154 4.82 -19.31 1.08
C PHE A 154 3.83 -20.07 0.18
N ASP A 155 3.48 -21.28 0.56
CA ASP A 155 2.39 -22.00 -0.07
C ASP A 155 1.08 -21.46 0.48
N CYS A 156 0.26 -20.90 -0.37
CA CYS A 156 -1.07 -20.44 0.02
C CYS A 156 -2.00 -20.43 -1.19
N THR A 157 -3.26 -20.71 -0.97
CA THR A 157 -4.34 -20.38 -1.91
C THR A 157 -4.74 -18.93 -1.65
N CYS A 158 -4.19 -17.99 -2.43
CA CYS A 158 -4.39 -16.57 -2.18
C CYS A 158 -5.67 -16.03 -2.82
N PHE A 159 -6.10 -16.61 -3.94
CA PHE A 159 -7.27 -16.14 -4.67
C PHE A 159 -8.17 -17.27 -5.13
N GLU A 160 -9.47 -17.06 -4.98
CA GLU A 160 -10.51 -17.89 -5.57
C GLU A 160 -11.40 -17.02 -6.45
N ASN A 161 -11.88 -17.56 -7.57
CA ASN A 161 -12.68 -16.82 -8.52
C ASN A 161 -13.97 -16.28 -7.88
N ASN A 162 -14.26 -15.00 -8.07
CA ASN A 162 -15.40 -14.26 -7.51
C ASN A 162 -15.46 -14.22 -5.97
N ILE A 163 -14.40 -14.60 -5.26
CA ILE A 163 -14.35 -14.50 -3.80
C ILE A 163 -13.48 -13.31 -3.38
N PRO A 164 -14.05 -12.33 -2.65
CA PRO A 164 -13.27 -11.21 -2.14
C PRO A 164 -12.20 -11.67 -1.15
N THR A 165 -10.96 -11.40 -1.46
CA THR A 165 -9.81 -11.73 -0.60
C THR A 165 -9.19 -10.46 -0.06
N ARG A 166 -9.08 -10.34 1.25
CA ARG A 166 -8.39 -9.23 1.91
C ARG A 166 -6.90 -9.54 2.05
N VAL A 167 -6.09 -8.63 1.56
CA VAL A 167 -4.62 -8.67 1.58
C VAL A 167 -4.03 -7.45 2.27
#